data_6459e56611c1a112658352c9bb741c65
#
_entry.id   6459e56611c1a112658352c9bb741c65
#
_cell.length_a   1.000
_cell.length_b   1.000
_cell.length_c   1.000
_cell.angle_alpha   90.00
_cell.angle_beta   90.00
_cell.angle_gamma   90.00
#
_symmetry.space_group_name_H-M   'P 1'
#
loop_
_entity.id
_entity.type
_entity.pdbx_description
1 polymer ?
#
loop_
_entity_poly.entity_id
_entity_poly.type
_entity_poly.pdbx_seq_one_letter_code
_entity_poly.pdbx_strand_id
1 'polypeptide(L)'
;MGELRDQMVMAMRLRNFSDKTIKSYLSMVRCFTRKFGRSPVEMGDQEVRSYLNSLVERNVSWATVRLTYSALRFLYAETLKRQWTVEKLPRPRREKRLPIVLSHEEIKRLFDVVRNGKHRVLLMTCYSAGLRVSEAVHLKVSDIDSQRMMIRVEQGKGEEGPVHTAGKDLAR
;
A
#
# COMPACT_ATOMS: atom_id res chain seq x y z
N MET A 1 7.82 24.69 -6.98
CA MET A 1 7.34 23.34 -6.62
C MET A 1 6.03 22.96 -7.30
N GLY A 2 5.15 23.90 -7.69
CA GLY A 2 3.87 23.60 -8.34
C GLY A 2 4.02 22.82 -9.65
N GLU A 3 4.71 23.39 -10.61
CA GLU A 3 4.84 22.84 -11.96
C GLU A 3 5.48 21.44 -12.02
N LEU A 4 6.60 21.23 -11.33
CA LEU A 4 7.26 19.93 -11.27
C LEU A 4 6.39 18.84 -10.61
N ARG A 5 5.63 19.21 -9.57
CA ARG A 5 4.66 18.34 -8.94
C ARG A 5 3.57 17.93 -9.93
N ASP A 6 3.05 18.87 -10.69
CA ASP A 6 1.95 18.63 -11.61
C ASP A 6 2.42 17.79 -12.81
N GLN A 7 3.64 18.01 -13.32
CA GLN A 7 4.29 17.16 -14.31
C GLN A 7 4.45 15.71 -13.79
N MET A 8 4.92 15.54 -12.54
CA MET A 8 5.06 14.22 -11.93
C MET A 8 3.71 13.52 -11.77
N VAL A 9 2.67 14.23 -11.33
CA VAL A 9 1.30 13.69 -11.21
C VAL A 9 0.78 13.24 -12.57
N MET A 10 0.94 14.06 -13.59
CA MET A 10 0.51 13.73 -14.97
C MET A 10 1.24 12.48 -15.48
N ALA A 11 2.56 12.40 -15.29
CA ALA A 11 3.36 11.25 -15.69
C ALA A 11 2.95 9.95 -14.98
N MET A 12 2.55 10.03 -13.70
CA MET A 12 2.03 8.88 -12.94
C MET A 12 0.62 8.48 -13.39
N ARG A 13 -0.27 9.44 -13.66
CA ARG A 13 -1.63 9.15 -14.15
C ARG A 13 -1.60 8.47 -15.52
N LEU A 14 -0.76 8.92 -16.45
CA LEU A 14 -0.57 8.26 -17.73
C LEU A 14 -0.10 6.82 -17.64
N ARG A 15 0.51 6.42 -16.52
CA ARG A 15 0.92 5.05 -16.20
C ARG A 15 -0.07 4.30 -15.30
N ASN A 16 -1.28 4.83 -15.16
CA ASN A 16 -2.36 4.24 -14.36
C ASN A 16 -2.00 4.00 -12.88
N PHE A 17 -1.21 4.90 -12.29
CA PHE A 17 -0.92 4.80 -10.85
C PHE A 17 -2.15 5.19 -10.03
N SER A 18 -2.45 4.40 -8.99
CA SER A 18 -3.53 4.74 -8.06
C SER A 18 -3.26 6.04 -7.32
N ASP A 19 -4.31 6.78 -6.95
CA ASP A 19 -4.20 8.03 -6.17
C ASP A 19 -3.42 7.85 -4.87
N LYS A 20 -3.54 6.69 -4.23
CA LYS A 20 -2.78 6.34 -3.03
C LYS A 20 -1.28 6.27 -3.32
N THR A 21 -0.89 5.68 -4.45
CA THR A 21 0.52 5.60 -4.89
C THR A 21 1.05 7.00 -5.21
N ILE A 22 0.25 7.81 -5.94
CA ILE A 22 0.60 9.19 -6.29
C ILE A 22 0.85 10.01 -5.02
N LYS A 23 -0.07 9.98 -4.05
CA LYS A 23 0.08 10.67 -2.76
C LYS A 23 1.34 10.22 -2.01
N SER A 24 1.61 8.91 -1.99
CA SER A 24 2.79 8.35 -1.34
C SER A 24 4.10 8.83 -1.99
N TYR A 25 4.19 8.79 -3.32
CA TYR A 25 5.38 9.24 -4.05
C TYR A 25 5.63 10.74 -3.84
N LEU A 26 4.60 11.56 -3.95
CA LEU A 26 4.72 13.00 -3.69
C LEU A 26 5.15 13.30 -2.25
N SER A 27 4.69 12.51 -1.28
CA SER A 27 5.11 12.64 0.11
C SER A 27 6.60 12.34 0.26
N MET A 28 7.12 11.29 -0.37
CA MET A 28 8.55 10.95 -0.31
C MET A 28 9.42 12.03 -0.95
N VAL A 29 9.01 12.54 -2.12
CA VAL A 29 9.71 13.66 -2.79
C VAL A 29 9.70 14.92 -1.91
N ARG A 30 8.56 15.22 -1.27
CA ARG A 30 8.47 16.37 -0.35
C ARG A 30 9.41 16.23 0.86
N CYS A 31 9.52 15.03 1.42
CA CYS A 31 10.47 14.77 2.51
C CYS A 31 11.90 14.95 2.07
N PHE A 32 12.26 14.50 0.87
CA PHE A 32 13.57 14.70 0.26
C PHE A 32 13.90 16.19 0.09
N THR A 33 13.01 16.95 -0.55
CA THR A 33 13.21 18.38 -0.78
C THR A 33 13.31 19.17 0.53
N ARG A 34 12.51 18.80 1.53
CA ARG A 34 12.56 19.44 2.86
C ARG A 34 13.91 19.22 3.54
N LYS A 35 14.53 18.04 3.37
CA LYS A 35 15.83 17.72 3.98
C LYS A 35 16.94 18.64 3.48
N PHE A 36 16.93 19.00 2.21
CA PHE A 36 17.99 19.82 1.59
C PHE A 36 17.62 21.29 1.40
N GLY A 37 16.33 21.66 1.54
CA GLY A 37 15.86 23.02 1.34
C GLY A 37 16.02 23.55 -0.10
N ARG A 38 16.33 22.68 -1.07
CA ARG A 38 16.58 23.01 -2.47
C ARG A 38 15.59 22.34 -3.40
N SER A 39 15.47 22.87 -4.63
CA SER A 39 14.65 22.26 -5.67
C SER A 39 15.25 20.92 -6.12
N PRO A 40 14.43 19.86 -6.38
CA PRO A 40 14.93 18.61 -6.94
C PRO A 40 15.65 18.78 -8.27
N VAL A 41 15.31 19.81 -9.03
CA VAL A 41 15.97 20.13 -10.31
C VAL A 41 17.44 20.50 -10.13
N GLU A 42 17.81 21.10 -8.99
CA GLU A 42 19.16 21.50 -8.63
C GLU A 42 19.99 20.39 -7.95
N MET A 43 19.33 19.29 -7.62
CA MET A 43 19.93 18.13 -6.94
C MET A 43 20.15 16.99 -7.92
N GLY A 44 21.05 16.07 -7.54
CA GLY A 44 21.41 14.93 -8.37
C GLY A 44 21.59 13.64 -7.57
N ASP A 45 22.33 12.72 -8.16
CA ASP A 45 22.56 11.38 -7.61
C ASP A 45 23.25 11.38 -6.25
N GLN A 46 24.13 12.36 -6.00
CA GLN A 46 24.86 12.48 -4.74
C GLN A 46 23.91 12.79 -3.58
N GLU A 47 23.01 13.74 -3.76
CA GLU A 47 22.00 14.09 -2.76
C GLU A 47 21.03 12.93 -2.55
N VAL A 48 20.65 12.23 -3.61
CA VAL A 48 19.78 11.04 -3.50
C VAL A 48 20.46 9.94 -2.68
N ARG A 49 21.73 9.62 -2.98
CA ARG A 49 22.51 8.63 -2.22
C ARG A 49 22.64 9.02 -0.75
N SER A 50 23.03 10.27 -0.49
CA SER A 50 23.15 10.80 0.88
C SER A 50 21.82 10.71 1.64
N TYR A 51 20.71 11.05 0.99
CA TYR A 51 19.40 10.96 1.61
C TYR A 51 19.00 9.52 1.95
N LEU A 52 19.16 8.59 1.01
CA LEU A 52 18.86 7.19 1.24
C LEU A 52 19.70 6.58 2.36
N ASN A 53 21.00 6.91 2.42
CA ASN A 53 21.86 6.50 3.52
C ASN A 53 21.38 7.05 4.86
N SER A 54 20.99 8.33 4.91
CA SER A 54 20.47 8.94 6.14
C SER A 54 19.18 8.28 6.64
N LEU A 55 18.35 7.71 5.75
CA LEU A 55 17.17 6.94 6.15
C LEU A 55 17.55 5.59 6.76
N VAL A 56 18.60 4.94 6.23
CA VAL A 56 19.12 3.67 6.76
C VAL A 56 19.73 3.89 8.14
N GLU A 57 20.57 4.90 8.32
CA GLU A 57 21.20 5.26 9.60
C GLU A 57 20.15 5.57 10.69
N ARG A 58 19.04 6.17 10.31
CA ARG A 58 17.92 6.47 11.20
C ARG A 58 17.01 5.26 11.46
N ASN A 59 17.37 4.06 11.03
CA ASN A 59 16.60 2.84 11.15
C ASN A 59 15.16 2.95 10.63
N VAL A 60 14.94 3.74 9.56
CA VAL A 60 13.63 3.82 8.91
C VAL A 60 13.31 2.47 8.26
N SER A 61 12.03 2.07 8.31
CA SER A 61 11.61 0.79 7.76
C SER A 61 12.07 0.62 6.31
N TRP A 62 12.59 -0.57 5.97
CA TRP A 62 13.05 -0.86 4.60
C TRP A 62 11.98 -0.65 3.53
N ALA A 63 10.71 -0.85 3.89
CA ALA A 63 9.60 -0.56 3.00
C ALA A 63 9.54 0.93 2.63
N THR A 64 9.77 1.82 3.60
CA THR A 64 9.83 3.27 3.39
C THR A 64 11.06 3.67 2.58
N VAL A 65 12.24 3.09 2.88
CA VAL A 65 13.47 3.35 2.10
C VAL A 65 13.25 2.97 0.63
N ARG A 66 12.68 1.78 0.38
CA ARG A 66 12.37 1.32 -0.98
C ARG A 66 11.32 2.18 -1.68
N LEU A 67 10.29 2.62 -0.95
CA LEU A 67 9.28 3.53 -1.49
C LEU A 67 9.93 4.87 -1.89
N THR A 68 10.79 5.41 -1.03
CA THR A 68 11.55 6.64 -1.28
C THR A 68 12.44 6.50 -2.52
N TYR A 69 13.20 5.41 -2.63
CA TYR A 69 14.01 5.11 -3.80
C TYR A 69 13.17 5.09 -5.09
N SER A 70 12.04 4.40 -5.06
CA SER A 70 11.16 4.29 -6.22
C SER A 70 10.55 5.64 -6.62
N ALA A 71 10.18 6.47 -5.64
CA ALA A 71 9.62 7.81 -5.87
C ALA A 71 10.67 8.75 -6.47
N LEU A 72 11.90 8.73 -5.94
CA LEU A 72 13.01 9.56 -6.48
C LEU A 72 13.44 9.08 -7.86
N ARG A 73 13.54 7.76 -8.08
CA ARG A 73 13.79 7.23 -9.41
C ARG A 73 12.75 7.69 -10.42
N PHE A 74 11.47 7.63 -10.05
CA PHE A 74 10.39 8.11 -10.92
C PHE A 74 10.52 9.60 -11.21
N LEU A 75 10.84 10.40 -10.22
CA LEU A 75 11.05 11.83 -10.38
C LEU A 75 12.19 12.13 -11.36
N TYR A 76 13.37 11.55 -11.13
CA TYR A 76 14.55 11.87 -11.94
C TYR A 76 14.51 11.21 -13.32
N ALA A 77 14.20 9.91 -13.41
CA ALA A 77 14.22 9.20 -14.69
C ALA A 77 12.99 9.49 -15.55
N GLU A 78 11.79 9.52 -14.95
CA GLU A 78 10.55 9.58 -15.72
C GLU A 78 10.02 11.01 -15.88
N THR A 79 10.13 11.84 -14.84
CA THR A 79 9.61 13.21 -14.87
C THR A 79 10.64 14.19 -15.40
N LEU A 80 11.85 14.18 -14.85
CA LEU A 80 12.93 15.08 -15.27
C LEU A 80 13.74 14.57 -16.48
N LYS A 81 13.49 13.32 -16.91
CA LYS A 81 14.19 12.67 -18.05
C LYS A 81 15.72 12.68 -17.92
N ARG A 82 16.21 12.59 -16.68
CA ARG A 82 17.66 12.50 -16.40
C ARG A 82 18.08 11.04 -16.35
N GLN A 83 19.33 10.78 -16.72
CA GLN A 83 19.93 9.46 -16.55
C GLN A 83 19.97 9.11 -15.06
N TRP A 84 19.46 7.92 -14.71
CA TRP A 84 19.46 7.42 -13.33
C TRP A 84 20.65 6.50 -13.12
N THR A 85 21.58 6.89 -12.27
CA THR A 85 22.82 6.12 -11.97
C THR A 85 22.85 5.58 -10.54
N VAL A 86 21.85 5.91 -9.72
CA VAL A 86 21.77 5.40 -8.36
C VAL A 86 21.41 3.91 -8.37
N GLU A 87 22.35 3.08 -7.95
CA GLU A 87 22.16 1.64 -7.90
C GLU A 87 20.98 1.24 -7.00
N LYS A 88 20.36 0.12 -7.36
CA LYS A 88 19.28 -0.45 -6.56
C LYS A 88 19.82 -0.91 -5.22
N LEU A 89 19.26 -0.36 -4.14
CA LEU A 89 19.67 -0.74 -2.79
C LEU A 89 19.46 -2.25 -2.58
N PRO A 90 20.49 -2.98 -2.10
CA PRO A 90 20.36 -4.39 -1.82
C PRO A 90 19.28 -4.61 -0.76
N ARG A 91 18.45 -5.64 -0.96
CA ARG A 91 17.45 -6.00 0.05
C ARG A 91 18.15 -6.61 1.27
N PRO A 92 17.96 -6.07 2.49
CA PRO A 92 18.39 -6.80 3.67
C PRO A 92 17.63 -8.13 3.73
N ARG A 93 18.31 -9.21 4.08
CA ARG A 93 17.67 -10.50 4.36
C ARG A 93 16.69 -10.28 5.53
N ARG A 94 15.40 -10.31 5.24
CA ARG A 94 14.38 -10.34 6.29
C ARG A 94 14.27 -11.77 6.78
N GLU A 95 14.40 -11.97 8.07
CA GLU A 95 13.86 -13.17 8.71
C GLU A 95 12.36 -13.20 8.41
N LYS A 96 11.93 -14.23 7.70
CA LYS A 96 10.50 -14.50 7.52
C LYS A 96 9.95 -14.98 8.85
N ARG A 97 9.48 -14.07 9.68
CA ARG A 97 8.67 -14.45 10.85
C ARG A 97 7.33 -14.95 10.32
N LEU A 98 7.03 -16.20 10.62
CA LEU A 98 5.70 -16.75 10.33
C LEU A 98 4.67 -15.94 11.14
N PRO A 99 3.55 -15.57 10.55
CA PRO A 99 2.48 -14.91 11.29
C PRO A 99 1.95 -15.88 12.36
N ILE A 100 1.64 -15.33 13.53
CA ILE A 100 0.95 -16.09 14.57
C ILE A 100 -0.46 -16.38 14.05
N VAL A 101 -0.80 -17.66 13.98
CA VAL A 101 -2.14 -18.12 13.58
C VAL A 101 -2.95 -18.31 14.85
N LEU A 102 -4.07 -17.59 14.95
CA LEU A 102 -5.00 -17.75 16.06
C LEU A 102 -5.78 -19.05 15.92
N SER A 103 -6.02 -19.72 17.05
CA SER A 103 -6.92 -20.87 17.12
C SER A 103 -8.38 -20.45 16.91
N HIS A 104 -9.23 -21.40 16.60
CA HIS A 104 -10.67 -21.15 16.43
C HIS A 104 -11.32 -20.57 17.70
N GLU A 105 -10.90 -21.04 18.85
CA GLU A 105 -11.37 -20.56 20.16
C GLU A 105 -10.92 -19.13 20.46
N GLU A 106 -9.70 -18.76 20.08
CA GLU A 106 -9.20 -17.40 20.23
C GLU A 106 -9.97 -16.43 19.32
N ILE A 107 -10.27 -16.85 18.10
CA ILE A 107 -11.08 -16.06 17.15
C ILE A 107 -12.50 -15.88 17.69
N LYS A 108 -13.11 -16.93 18.22
CA LYS A 108 -14.44 -16.83 18.85
C LYS A 108 -14.45 -15.84 20.01
N ARG A 109 -13.47 -15.95 20.92
CA ARG A 109 -13.29 -14.98 22.02
C ARG A 109 -13.11 -13.55 21.53
N LEU A 110 -12.33 -13.36 20.46
CA LEU A 110 -12.17 -12.06 19.83
C LEU A 110 -13.51 -11.47 19.39
N PHE A 111 -14.35 -12.25 18.71
CA PHE A 111 -15.66 -11.78 18.27
C PHE A 111 -16.61 -11.49 19.43
N ASP A 112 -16.56 -12.25 20.49
CA ASP A 112 -17.42 -12.08 21.67
C ASP A 112 -17.11 -10.79 22.46
N VAL A 113 -15.85 -10.34 22.46
CA VAL A 113 -15.44 -9.07 23.10
C VAL A 113 -15.87 -7.85 22.30
N VAL A 114 -16.13 -7.98 20.99
CA VAL A 114 -16.53 -6.85 20.15
C VAL A 114 -17.99 -6.50 20.40
N ARG A 115 -18.21 -5.46 21.23
CA ARG A 115 -19.56 -4.99 21.63
C ARG A 115 -20.36 -4.35 20.48
N ASN A 116 -19.67 -3.67 19.56
CA ASN A 116 -20.33 -3.02 18.42
C ASN A 116 -20.70 -4.06 17.36
N GLY A 117 -22.00 -4.28 17.17
CA GLY A 117 -22.54 -5.29 16.22
C GLY A 117 -22.05 -5.08 14.78
N LYS A 118 -21.96 -3.82 14.32
CA LYS A 118 -21.45 -3.51 12.98
C LYS A 118 -19.99 -3.94 12.81
N HIS A 119 -19.14 -3.64 13.80
CA HIS A 119 -17.74 -4.05 13.74
C HIS A 119 -17.59 -5.55 13.87
N ARG A 120 -18.41 -6.19 14.70
CA ARG A 120 -18.42 -7.66 14.85
C ARG A 120 -18.74 -8.35 13.51
N VAL A 121 -19.84 -7.94 12.86
CA VAL A 121 -20.23 -8.48 11.54
C VAL A 121 -19.14 -8.25 10.50
N LEU A 122 -18.53 -7.04 10.45
CA LEU A 122 -17.45 -6.74 9.53
C LEU A 122 -16.25 -7.67 9.71
N LEU A 123 -15.81 -7.87 10.96
CA LEU A 123 -14.70 -8.77 11.29
C LEU A 123 -15.02 -10.22 10.95
N MET A 124 -16.23 -10.69 11.26
CA MET A 124 -16.70 -12.02 10.90
C MET A 124 -16.71 -12.22 9.38
N THR A 125 -17.19 -11.24 8.63
CA THR A 125 -17.16 -11.26 7.15
C THR A 125 -15.75 -11.31 6.60
N CYS A 126 -14.83 -10.49 7.14
CA CYS A 126 -13.41 -10.55 6.76
C CYS A 126 -12.80 -11.94 7.01
N TYR A 127 -13.12 -12.54 8.15
CA TYR A 127 -12.58 -13.83 8.52
C TYR A 127 -13.13 -14.98 7.68
N SER A 128 -14.47 -15.03 7.51
CA SER A 128 -15.14 -16.12 6.78
C SER A 128 -14.86 -16.10 5.28
N ALA A 129 -14.89 -14.92 4.67
CA ALA A 129 -14.71 -14.77 3.23
C ALA A 129 -13.25 -14.46 2.82
N GLY A 130 -12.34 -14.31 3.79
CA GLY A 130 -10.93 -13.95 3.50
C GLY A 130 -10.75 -12.57 2.89
N LEU A 131 -11.69 -11.65 3.16
CA LEU A 131 -11.67 -10.31 2.58
C LEU A 131 -10.61 -9.42 3.22
N ARG A 132 -10.03 -8.53 2.40
CA ARG A 132 -9.25 -7.41 2.96
C ARG A 132 -10.21 -6.42 3.64
N VAL A 133 -9.73 -5.75 4.69
CA VAL A 133 -10.53 -4.71 5.38
C VAL A 133 -11.09 -3.67 4.41
N SER A 134 -10.29 -3.25 3.41
CA SER A 134 -10.74 -2.31 2.38
C SER A 134 -11.85 -2.86 1.49
N GLU A 135 -11.89 -4.14 1.23
CA GLU A 135 -12.96 -4.79 0.47
C GLU A 135 -14.23 -4.88 1.32
N ALA A 136 -14.09 -5.35 2.56
CA ALA A 136 -15.22 -5.52 3.46
C ALA A 136 -15.95 -4.20 3.79
N VAL A 137 -15.23 -3.07 3.97
CA VAL A 137 -15.87 -1.77 4.27
C VAL A 137 -16.60 -1.14 3.09
N HIS A 138 -16.33 -1.61 1.87
CA HIS A 138 -17.03 -1.14 0.66
C HIS A 138 -18.13 -2.08 0.18
N LEU A 139 -18.35 -3.22 0.87
CA LEU A 139 -19.44 -4.14 0.55
C LEU A 139 -20.79 -3.47 0.67
N LYS A 140 -21.63 -3.70 -0.33
CA LYS A 140 -23.05 -3.34 -0.34
C LYS A 140 -23.90 -4.58 -0.06
N VAL A 141 -25.11 -4.38 0.41
CA VAL A 141 -26.06 -5.49 0.61
C VAL A 141 -26.32 -6.24 -0.69
N SER A 142 -26.33 -5.53 -1.83
CA SER A 142 -26.48 -6.12 -3.17
C SER A 142 -25.33 -7.04 -3.60
N ASP A 143 -24.18 -6.98 -2.90
CA ASP A 143 -23.02 -7.81 -3.21
C ASP A 143 -23.06 -9.17 -2.49
N ILE A 144 -24.07 -9.36 -1.62
CA ILE A 144 -24.24 -10.58 -0.81
C ILE A 144 -25.37 -11.42 -1.40
N ASP A 145 -25.03 -12.58 -1.94
CA ASP A 145 -25.99 -13.59 -2.38
C ASP A 145 -26.09 -14.68 -1.30
N SER A 146 -27.11 -14.56 -0.44
CA SER A 146 -27.33 -15.50 0.66
C SER A 146 -27.84 -16.87 0.18
N GLN A 147 -28.46 -16.95 -0.98
CA GLN A 147 -28.95 -18.22 -1.54
C GLN A 147 -27.79 -19.07 -2.06
N ARG A 148 -26.79 -18.41 -2.65
CA ARG A 148 -25.58 -19.08 -3.18
C ARG A 148 -24.41 -19.07 -2.21
N MET A 149 -24.57 -18.46 -1.03
CA MET A 149 -23.50 -18.24 -0.04
C MET A 149 -22.26 -17.58 -0.65
N MET A 150 -22.48 -16.58 -1.49
CA MET A 150 -21.41 -15.89 -2.23
C MET A 150 -21.38 -14.40 -1.93
N ILE A 151 -20.17 -13.83 -1.91
CA ILE A 151 -19.95 -12.39 -1.82
C ILE A 151 -19.23 -11.94 -3.10
N ARG A 152 -19.83 -10.97 -3.79
CA ARG A 152 -19.21 -10.31 -4.93
C ARG A 152 -18.28 -9.20 -4.47
N VAL A 153 -17.01 -9.29 -4.82
CA VAL A 153 -16.02 -8.25 -4.50
C VAL A 153 -15.70 -7.47 -5.77
N GLU A 154 -16.11 -6.20 -5.79
CA GLU A 154 -15.73 -5.28 -6.86
C GLU A 154 -14.31 -4.75 -6.57
N GLN A 155 -13.41 -4.84 -7.55
CA GLN A 155 -12.04 -4.36 -7.49
C GLN A 155 -11.10 -5.12 -6.53
N GLY A 156 -10.82 -6.37 -6.83
CA GLY A 156 -9.58 -6.99 -6.40
C GLY A 156 -8.37 -6.24 -6.97
N LYS A 157 -7.23 -6.32 -6.30
CA LYS A 157 -5.95 -5.69 -6.71
C LYS A 157 -5.40 -6.38 -7.96
N GLY A 158 -5.78 -5.91 -9.13
CA GLY A 158 -5.48 -6.47 -10.46
C GLY A 158 -6.72 -6.28 -11.34
N GLU A 159 -6.55 -6.12 -12.64
CA GLU A 159 -7.62 -5.94 -13.65
C GLU A 159 -8.48 -7.19 -13.88
N GLU A 160 -8.49 -8.14 -12.95
CA GLU A 160 -9.34 -9.30 -12.97
C GLU A 160 -10.73 -8.91 -12.46
N GLY A 161 -11.77 -9.31 -13.21
CA GLY A 161 -13.17 -9.02 -12.93
C GLY A 161 -13.63 -9.45 -11.52
N PRO A 162 -14.91 -9.27 -11.16
CA PRO A 162 -15.40 -9.51 -9.82
C PRO A 162 -15.09 -10.92 -9.33
N VAL A 163 -14.35 -11.03 -8.22
CA VAL A 163 -14.03 -12.31 -7.59
C VAL A 163 -15.19 -12.71 -6.70
N HIS A 164 -15.73 -13.90 -6.93
CA HIS A 164 -16.73 -14.51 -6.07
C HIS A 164 -16.03 -15.35 -5.00
N THR A 165 -16.14 -14.95 -3.75
CA THR A 165 -15.68 -15.76 -2.61
C THR A 165 -16.86 -16.47 -1.96
N ALA A 166 -16.81 -17.80 -1.93
CA ALA A 166 -17.72 -18.60 -1.12
C ALA A 166 -17.33 -18.43 0.35
N GLY A 167 -18.28 -18.04 1.21
CA GLY A 167 -18.07 -18.03 2.65
C GLY A 167 -17.88 -19.46 3.14
N LYS A 168 -16.78 -19.74 3.88
CA LYS A 168 -16.68 -20.99 4.64
C LYS A 168 -17.64 -20.93 5.82
N ASP A 169 -18.38 -22.01 6.03
CA ASP A 169 -19.40 -22.16 7.06
C ASP A 169 -18.96 -21.61 8.43
N LEU A 170 -19.63 -20.56 8.91
CA LEU A 170 -19.57 -20.06 10.28
C LEU A 170 -20.72 -20.65 11.15
N ALA A 171 -21.38 -21.69 10.64
CA ALA A 171 -22.46 -22.39 11.32
C ALA A 171 -21.96 -23.77 11.76
N ARG A 172 -21.16 -23.83 12.83
CA ARG A 172 -21.06 -24.96 13.79
C ARG A 172 -20.50 -24.49 15.11
#